data_440a6217bf2e19ccfc0c67021e98c953
#
_entry.id   440a6217bf2e19ccfc0c67021e98c953
#
_cell.length_a   1.000
_cell.length_b   1.000
_cell.length_c   1.000
_cell.angle_alpha   90.00
_cell.angle_beta   90.00
_cell.angle_gamma   90.00
#
_symmetry.space_group_name_H-M   'P 1'
#
loop_
_entity.id
_entity.type
_entity.pdbx_description
1 polymer ?
#
loop_
_entity_poly.entity_id
_entity_poly.type
_entity_poly.pdbx_seq_one_letter_code
_entity_poly.pdbx_strand_id
1 'polypeptide(L)'
;SLAEATDSVLAHRGLWESTPSILPTPGWLSSSYSESRMHPIHNRPLPHPGVDISAPKGTSIYAAAKGQVIRAGWVVGYGLTIEIDHGFGYVTLYGHASELVASQNEEVQRGDVIARVGSTGIATSPHLHYEVHVQGIAQNPANFILPEYVRY
;
A
#
# COMPACT_ATOMS: atom_id res chain seq x y z
N SER A 1 -28.82 -19.44 -14.66
CA SER A 1 -29.67 -19.80 -13.53
C SER A 1 -29.49 -18.85 -12.37
N LEU A 2 -30.35 -18.88 -11.39
CA LEU A 2 -30.23 -18.08 -10.17
C LEU A 2 -28.97 -18.44 -9.39
N ALA A 3 -28.61 -19.74 -9.38
CA ALA A 3 -27.41 -20.18 -8.68
C ALA A 3 -26.14 -19.59 -9.33
N GLU A 4 -26.06 -19.58 -10.64
CA GLU A 4 -24.94 -19.00 -11.37
C GLU A 4 -24.84 -17.49 -11.14
N ALA A 5 -25.97 -16.79 -11.16
CA ALA A 5 -26.01 -15.35 -10.91
C ALA A 5 -25.55 -15.03 -9.49
N THR A 6 -25.98 -15.83 -8.50
CA THR A 6 -25.58 -15.65 -7.09
C THR A 6 -24.09 -15.87 -6.91
N ASP A 7 -23.54 -16.93 -7.52
CA ASP A 7 -22.12 -17.20 -7.45
C ASP A 7 -21.28 -16.08 -8.08
N SER A 8 -21.75 -15.53 -9.20
CA SER A 8 -21.10 -14.41 -9.87
C SER A 8 -21.09 -13.14 -9.00
N VAL A 9 -22.21 -12.85 -8.33
CA VAL A 9 -22.31 -11.70 -7.42
C VAL A 9 -21.36 -11.87 -6.22
N LEU A 10 -21.29 -13.06 -5.65
CA LEU A 10 -20.40 -13.34 -4.52
C LEU A 10 -18.92 -13.23 -4.94
N ALA A 11 -18.58 -13.70 -6.14
CA ALA A 11 -17.23 -13.58 -6.67
C ALA A 11 -16.84 -12.11 -6.87
N HIS A 12 -17.73 -11.28 -7.40
CA HIS A 12 -17.46 -9.85 -7.56
C HIS A 12 -17.30 -9.13 -6.21
N ARG A 13 -18.10 -9.49 -5.22
CA ARG A 13 -17.97 -8.93 -3.88
C ARG A 13 -16.63 -9.30 -3.27
N GLY A 14 -16.20 -10.56 -3.37
CA GLY A 14 -14.91 -11.00 -2.86
C GLY A 14 -13.76 -10.27 -3.52
N LEU A 15 -13.82 -10.11 -4.84
CA LEU A 15 -12.80 -9.35 -5.58
C LEU A 15 -12.76 -7.89 -5.12
N TRP A 16 -13.92 -7.25 -4.97
CA TRP A 16 -13.98 -5.85 -4.51
C TRP A 16 -13.40 -5.67 -3.12
N GLU A 17 -13.75 -6.55 -2.17
CA GLU A 17 -13.22 -6.49 -0.80
C GLU A 17 -11.70 -6.63 -0.77
N SER A 18 -11.14 -7.34 -1.74
CA SER A 18 -9.71 -7.62 -1.83
C SER A 18 -8.95 -6.73 -2.79
N THR A 19 -9.63 -5.80 -3.48
CA THR A 19 -8.98 -4.89 -4.42
C THR A 19 -8.56 -3.61 -3.71
N PRO A 20 -7.27 -3.25 -3.71
CA PRO A 20 -6.82 -1.98 -3.13
C PRO A 20 -7.59 -0.82 -3.73
N SER A 21 -8.10 0.09 -2.89
CA SER A 21 -9.03 1.12 -3.37
C SER A 21 -9.02 2.43 -2.60
N ILE A 22 -8.35 2.52 -1.45
CA ILE A 22 -8.35 3.75 -0.64
C ILE A 22 -6.95 4.34 -0.57
N LEU A 23 -6.88 5.65 -0.29
CA LEU A 23 -5.63 6.32 0.02
C LEU A 23 -5.11 5.77 1.36
N PRO A 24 -3.90 5.18 1.39
CA PRO A 24 -3.44 4.46 2.58
C PRO A 24 -3.03 5.36 3.75
N THR A 25 -2.85 6.66 3.52
CA THR A 25 -2.60 7.62 4.61
C THR A 25 -3.05 9.01 4.16
N PRO A 26 -3.60 9.83 5.08
CA PRO A 26 -3.91 11.21 4.74
C PRO A 26 -2.60 12.01 4.55
N GLY A 27 -2.47 12.63 3.41
CA GLY A 27 -1.27 13.36 3.03
C GLY A 27 -1.35 13.75 1.57
N TRP A 28 -0.22 14.15 1.01
CA TRP A 28 -0.19 14.52 -0.41
C TRP A 28 0.94 13.79 -1.13
N LEU A 29 0.71 13.55 -2.40
CA LEU A 29 1.66 12.86 -3.26
C LEU A 29 2.93 13.73 -3.38
N SER A 30 4.05 13.21 -2.91
CA SER A 30 5.35 13.88 -3.01
C SER A 30 6.23 13.29 -4.09
N SER A 31 5.96 12.05 -4.52
CA SER A 31 6.73 11.40 -5.57
C SER A 31 5.85 10.36 -6.26
N SER A 32 5.79 10.44 -7.60
CA SER A 32 4.92 9.59 -8.40
C SER A 32 5.60 8.27 -8.77
N TYR A 33 4.77 7.28 -9.11
CA TYR A 33 5.26 6.05 -9.74
C TYR A 33 5.99 6.39 -11.04
N SER A 34 7.12 5.71 -11.28
CA SER A 34 7.91 5.90 -12.48
C SER A 34 8.73 4.65 -12.75
N GLU A 35 8.88 4.27 -14.00
CA GLU A 35 9.75 3.15 -14.38
C GLU A 35 11.23 3.51 -14.19
N SER A 36 11.58 4.81 -14.26
CA SER A 36 12.94 5.29 -14.01
C SER A 36 12.90 6.75 -13.60
N ARG A 37 13.57 7.08 -12.49
CA ARG A 37 13.73 8.47 -12.04
C ARG A 37 15.05 8.60 -11.27
N MET A 38 15.52 9.83 -11.12
CA MET A 38 16.72 10.12 -10.33
C MET A 38 16.42 9.89 -8.84
N HIS A 39 17.12 8.96 -8.23
CA HIS A 39 16.94 8.67 -6.80
C HIS A 39 17.63 9.76 -5.96
N PRO A 40 16.94 10.35 -4.97
CA PRO A 40 17.51 11.48 -4.22
C PRO A 40 18.74 11.14 -3.40
N ILE A 41 18.87 9.91 -2.93
CA ILE A 41 20.02 9.48 -2.11
C ILE A 41 21.13 8.92 -2.99
N HIS A 42 20.80 8.06 -3.94
CA HIS A 42 21.80 7.41 -4.80
C HIS A 42 22.28 8.29 -5.96
N ASN A 43 21.58 9.37 -6.24
CA ASN A 43 21.90 10.32 -7.30
C ASN A 43 22.11 9.63 -8.67
N ARG A 44 21.23 8.73 -9.01
CA ARG A 44 21.23 7.99 -10.30
C ARG A 44 19.80 7.61 -10.67
N PRO A 45 19.50 7.39 -11.96
CA PRO A 45 18.18 6.95 -12.38
C PRO A 45 17.87 5.58 -11.80
N LEU A 46 16.75 5.46 -11.10
CA LEU A 46 16.25 4.20 -10.55
C LEU A 46 14.74 4.13 -10.75
N PRO A 47 14.18 2.94 -10.92
CA PRO A 47 12.72 2.81 -10.96
C PRO A 47 12.13 3.23 -9.61
N HIS A 48 10.95 3.83 -9.65
CA HIS A 48 10.16 4.13 -8.47
C HIS A 48 8.89 3.29 -8.52
N PRO A 49 8.90 2.11 -7.90
CA PRO A 49 7.82 1.12 -8.09
C PRO A 49 6.53 1.44 -7.36
N GLY A 50 6.46 2.58 -6.68
CA GLY A 50 5.29 2.99 -5.95
C GLY A 50 5.12 4.48 -5.97
N VAL A 51 4.38 5.01 -5.01
CA VAL A 51 4.22 6.45 -4.78
C VAL A 51 4.68 6.78 -3.37
N ASP A 52 5.16 8.00 -3.18
CA ASP A 52 5.49 8.53 -1.86
C ASP A 52 4.42 9.54 -1.46
N ILE A 53 3.87 9.35 -0.27
CA ILE A 53 2.84 10.23 0.28
C ILE A 53 3.42 10.92 1.50
N SER A 54 3.59 12.24 1.41
CA SER A 54 4.13 13.05 2.49
C SER A 54 3.10 13.21 3.59
N ALA A 55 3.51 12.92 4.82
CA ALA A 55 2.64 13.05 6.00
C ALA A 55 3.53 13.16 7.24
N PRO A 56 3.06 13.81 8.32
CA PRO A 56 3.84 13.88 9.56
C PRO A 56 4.11 12.51 10.15
N LYS A 57 5.26 12.36 10.81
CA LYS A 57 5.58 11.16 11.57
C LYS A 57 4.45 10.85 12.56
N GLY A 58 4.04 9.59 12.59
CA GLY A 58 2.98 9.13 13.47
C GLY A 58 1.59 9.12 12.85
N THR A 59 1.43 9.67 11.65
CA THR A 59 0.15 9.62 10.92
C THR A 59 -0.22 8.18 10.66
N SER A 60 -1.50 7.82 10.83
CA SER A 60 -1.97 6.46 10.64
C SER A 60 -1.85 6.02 9.19
N ILE A 61 -1.44 4.76 9.00
CA ILE A 61 -1.43 4.10 7.71
C ILE A 61 -2.52 3.03 7.74
N TYR A 62 -3.36 3.01 6.71
CA TYR A 62 -4.53 2.14 6.63
C TYR A 62 -4.34 1.04 5.58
N ALA A 63 -4.84 -0.14 5.86
CA ALA A 63 -4.88 -1.22 4.87
C ALA A 63 -5.74 -0.80 3.68
N ALA A 64 -5.20 -0.94 2.48
CA ALA A 64 -5.88 -0.49 1.25
C ALA A 64 -7.07 -1.38 0.88
N ALA A 65 -7.11 -2.59 1.38
CA ALA A 65 -8.19 -3.55 1.19
C ALA A 65 -8.08 -4.65 2.24
N LYS A 66 -9.08 -5.53 2.29
CA LYS A 66 -9.05 -6.74 3.11
C LYS A 66 -7.88 -7.64 2.67
N GLY A 67 -7.22 -8.27 3.62
CA GLY A 67 -6.16 -9.21 3.31
C GLY A 67 -5.48 -9.76 4.55
N GLN A 68 -4.37 -10.47 4.31
CA GLN A 68 -3.54 -11.02 5.37
C GLN A 68 -2.16 -10.40 5.31
N VAL A 69 -1.65 -10.00 6.46
CA VAL A 69 -0.29 -9.46 6.59
C VAL A 69 0.71 -10.60 6.37
N ILE A 70 1.47 -10.52 5.29
CA ILE A 70 2.48 -11.53 4.96
C ILE A 70 3.89 -11.11 5.41
N ARG A 71 4.08 -9.84 5.72
CA ARG A 71 5.36 -9.33 6.24
C ARG A 71 5.10 -8.15 7.18
N ALA A 72 5.74 -8.18 8.34
CA ALA A 72 5.71 -7.07 9.30
C ALA A 72 7.08 -7.01 9.96
N GLY A 73 7.96 -6.11 9.49
CA GLY A 73 9.31 -6.01 10.02
C GLY A 73 10.21 -5.14 9.16
N TRP A 74 11.49 -5.22 9.44
CA TRP A 74 12.50 -4.42 8.74
C TRP A 74 12.82 -5.03 7.37
N VAL A 75 12.81 -4.20 6.34
CA VAL A 75 13.22 -4.55 4.98
C VAL A 75 14.30 -3.56 4.55
N VAL A 76 15.42 -4.08 4.05
CA VAL A 76 16.53 -3.24 3.61
C VAL A 76 16.06 -2.23 2.58
N GLY A 77 16.36 -0.96 2.81
CA GLY A 77 15.96 0.15 1.95
C GLY A 77 14.59 0.72 2.29
N TYR A 78 13.63 -0.11 2.70
CA TYR A 78 12.26 0.31 3.03
C TYR A 78 12.06 0.62 4.52
N GLY A 79 12.94 0.14 5.40
CA GLY A 79 12.77 0.30 6.83
C GLY A 79 11.66 -0.60 7.38
N LEU A 80 10.94 -0.12 8.38
CA LEU A 80 9.79 -0.85 8.92
C LEU A 80 8.68 -0.92 7.88
N THR A 81 8.29 -2.14 7.53
CA THR A 81 7.45 -2.41 6.37
C THR A 81 6.34 -3.40 6.71
N ILE A 82 5.15 -3.12 6.17
CA ILE A 82 4.03 -4.06 6.12
C ILE A 82 3.81 -4.46 4.66
N GLU A 83 3.58 -5.74 4.41
CA GLU A 83 3.06 -6.22 3.14
C GLU A 83 1.78 -7.00 3.40
N ILE A 84 0.77 -6.75 2.60
CA ILE A 84 -0.54 -7.40 2.71
C ILE A 84 -0.83 -8.16 1.41
N ASP A 85 -1.15 -9.45 1.53
CA ASP A 85 -1.67 -10.25 0.43
C ASP A 85 -3.18 -10.19 0.47
N HIS A 86 -3.78 -9.57 -0.55
CA HIS A 86 -5.22 -9.38 -0.63
C HIS A 86 -5.94 -10.53 -1.35
N GLY A 87 -5.18 -11.48 -1.90
CA GLY A 87 -5.73 -12.47 -2.81
C GLY A 87 -5.93 -11.90 -4.21
N PHE A 88 -6.41 -12.73 -5.14
CA PHE A 88 -6.62 -12.34 -6.54
C PHE A 88 -5.38 -11.76 -7.23
N GLY A 89 -4.19 -12.05 -6.70
CA GLY A 89 -2.94 -11.53 -7.25
C GLY A 89 -2.52 -10.16 -6.76
N TYR A 90 -3.26 -9.53 -5.83
CA TYR A 90 -2.94 -8.21 -5.31
C TYR A 90 -2.13 -8.28 -4.02
N VAL A 91 -1.01 -7.56 -3.99
CA VAL A 91 -0.20 -7.36 -2.78
C VAL A 91 0.10 -5.87 -2.66
N THR A 92 -0.04 -5.31 -1.45
CA THR A 92 0.35 -3.92 -1.19
C THR A 92 1.49 -3.88 -0.20
N LEU A 93 2.37 -2.87 -0.35
CA LEU A 93 3.54 -2.67 0.49
C LEU A 93 3.52 -1.26 1.05
N TYR A 94 3.83 -1.14 2.35
CA TYR A 94 3.81 0.12 3.09
C TYR A 94 5.15 0.25 3.81
N GLY A 95 6.00 1.15 3.31
CA GLY A 95 7.39 1.30 3.78
C GLY A 95 7.65 2.58 4.55
N HIS A 96 8.82 2.63 5.18
CA HIS A 96 9.35 3.75 5.97
C HIS A 96 8.52 4.06 7.22
N ALA A 97 7.79 3.09 7.75
CA ALA A 97 6.98 3.29 8.95
C ALA A 97 7.85 3.60 10.18
N SER A 98 7.29 4.34 11.13
CA SER A 98 7.91 4.57 12.44
C SER A 98 7.51 3.49 13.44
N GLU A 99 6.34 2.90 13.24
CA GLU A 99 5.77 1.89 14.12
C GLU A 99 4.89 0.96 13.32
N LEU A 100 4.94 -0.34 13.61
CA LEU A 100 4.07 -1.35 13.03
C LEU A 100 2.99 -1.68 14.05
N VAL A 101 1.72 -1.57 13.63
CA VAL A 101 0.55 -1.87 14.48
C VAL A 101 0.07 -3.29 14.20
N ALA A 102 0.01 -3.68 12.93
CA ALA A 102 -0.38 -5.03 12.54
C ALA A 102 0.78 -5.99 12.67
N SER A 103 0.46 -7.25 12.95
CA SER A 103 1.44 -8.33 13.11
C SER A 103 1.40 -9.27 11.90
N GLN A 104 2.51 -9.97 11.67
CA GLN A 104 2.57 -10.97 10.62
C GLN A 104 1.49 -12.04 10.83
N ASN A 105 0.85 -12.44 9.74
CA ASN A 105 -0.25 -13.40 9.68
C ASN A 105 -1.60 -12.87 10.17
N GLU A 106 -1.66 -11.62 10.64
CA GLU A 106 -2.92 -11.01 11.06
C GLU A 106 -3.80 -10.74 9.82
N GLU A 107 -5.11 -10.99 9.97
CA GLU A 107 -6.09 -10.59 8.96
C GLU A 107 -6.55 -9.16 9.24
N VAL A 108 -6.63 -8.36 8.18
CA VAL A 108 -7.03 -6.95 8.28
C VAL A 108 -8.15 -6.66 7.30
N GLN A 109 -8.94 -5.62 7.61
CA GLN A 109 -9.99 -5.12 6.74
C GLN A 109 -9.54 -3.80 6.12
N ARG A 110 -10.16 -3.43 4.99
CA ARG A 110 -9.93 -2.11 4.40
C ARG A 110 -10.15 -1.02 5.45
N GLY A 111 -9.19 -0.11 5.57
CA GLY A 111 -9.27 0.99 6.52
C GLY A 111 -8.76 0.69 7.92
N ASP A 112 -8.37 -0.54 8.21
CA ASP A 112 -7.73 -0.83 9.50
C ASP A 112 -6.38 -0.14 9.60
N VAL A 113 -6.05 0.41 10.76
CA VAL A 113 -4.73 0.98 11.02
C VAL A 113 -3.72 -0.15 11.14
N ILE A 114 -2.69 -0.13 10.28
CA ILE A 114 -1.68 -1.19 10.23
C ILE A 114 -0.29 -0.72 10.64
N ALA A 115 -0.03 0.59 10.55
CA ALA A 115 1.27 1.16 10.86
C ALA A 115 1.15 2.68 11.03
N ARG A 116 2.27 3.35 11.30
CA ARG A 116 2.33 4.81 11.39
C ARG A 116 3.49 5.32 10.55
N VAL A 117 3.26 6.45 9.90
CA VAL A 117 4.24 7.11 9.02
C VAL A 117 5.52 7.44 9.77
N GLY A 118 6.65 7.24 9.12
CA GLY A 118 7.96 7.58 9.63
C GLY A 118 8.95 7.90 8.51
N SER A 119 10.22 7.70 8.81
CA SER A 119 11.31 7.89 7.85
C SER A 119 12.41 6.85 8.03
N THR A 120 12.02 5.64 8.42
CA THR A 120 12.97 4.53 8.61
C THR A 120 13.45 3.99 7.26
N GLY A 121 14.61 3.35 7.25
CA GLY A 121 15.23 2.89 6.01
C GLY A 121 15.87 4.04 5.23
N ILE A 122 15.90 3.93 3.91
CA ILE A 122 16.47 4.98 3.05
C ILE A 122 15.37 6.00 2.76
N ALA A 123 15.28 7.02 3.60
CA ALA A 123 14.29 8.08 3.48
C ALA A 123 14.89 9.41 3.93
N THR A 124 14.51 10.51 3.27
CA THR A 124 15.02 11.85 3.55
C THR A 124 14.08 12.65 4.46
N SER A 125 12.82 12.29 4.54
CA SER A 125 11.80 12.97 5.34
C SER A 125 10.64 12.03 5.61
N PRO A 126 9.74 12.35 6.58
CA PRO A 126 8.60 11.49 6.86
C PRO A 126 7.66 11.36 5.67
N HIS A 127 7.42 10.14 5.25
CA HIS A 127 6.47 9.83 4.18
C HIS A 127 6.15 8.34 4.19
N LEU A 128 5.04 7.98 3.58
CA LEU A 128 4.71 6.59 3.29
C LEU A 128 5.17 6.26 1.88
N HIS A 129 5.94 5.19 1.72
CA HIS A 129 6.20 4.59 0.41
C HIS A 129 5.18 3.47 0.22
N TYR A 130 4.34 3.60 -0.81
CA TYR A 130 3.22 2.71 -1.06
C TYR A 130 3.34 2.06 -2.43
N GLU A 131 3.29 0.73 -2.48
CA GLU A 131 3.33 -0.04 -3.72
C GLU A 131 2.10 -0.91 -3.85
N VAL A 132 1.62 -1.06 -5.08
CA VAL A 132 0.60 -2.04 -5.45
C VAL A 132 1.22 -2.99 -6.45
N HIS A 133 1.20 -4.28 -6.15
CA HIS A 133 1.68 -5.34 -7.03
C HIS A 133 0.51 -6.18 -7.51
N VAL A 134 0.47 -6.44 -8.81
CA VAL A 134 -0.53 -7.31 -9.43
C VAL A 134 0.23 -8.45 -10.10
N GLN A 135 -0.02 -9.68 -9.68
CA GLN A 135 0.68 -10.88 -10.17
C GLN A 135 2.21 -10.72 -10.08
N GLY A 136 2.68 -10.12 -8.97
CA GLY A 136 4.10 -9.92 -8.73
C GLY A 136 4.74 -8.74 -9.44
N ILE A 137 3.97 -7.96 -10.22
CA ILE A 137 4.48 -6.83 -10.99
C ILE A 137 3.96 -5.52 -10.39
N ALA A 138 4.87 -4.60 -10.06
CA ALA A 138 4.49 -3.30 -9.54
C ALA A 138 3.68 -2.50 -10.56
N GLN A 139 2.60 -1.89 -10.10
CA GLN A 139 1.70 -1.06 -10.90
C GLN A 139 1.66 0.34 -10.29
N ASN A 140 1.21 1.32 -11.07
CA ASN A 140 1.02 2.67 -10.57
C ASN A 140 -0.11 2.68 -9.53
N PRO A 141 0.19 2.91 -8.24
CA PRO A 141 -0.83 2.88 -7.19
C PRO A 141 -1.96 3.90 -7.39
N ALA A 142 -1.72 4.99 -8.12
CA ALA A 142 -2.74 6.00 -8.38
C ALA A 142 -3.96 5.42 -9.10
N ASN A 143 -3.79 4.33 -9.85
CA ASN A 143 -4.89 3.67 -10.56
C ASN A 143 -5.81 2.88 -9.61
N PHE A 144 -5.43 2.75 -8.35
CA PHE A 144 -6.16 1.95 -7.35
C PHE A 144 -6.74 2.81 -6.23
N ILE A 145 -6.74 4.14 -6.38
CA ILE A 145 -7.31 5.04 -5.39
C ILE A 145 -8.57 5.65 -5.97
N LEU A 146 -9.73 5.28 -5.40
CA LEU A 146 -11.02 5.73 -5.90
C LEU A 146 -11.28 7.19 -5.50
N PRO A 147 -11.95 7.99 -6.36
CA PRO A 147 -12.20 9.40 -6.09
C PRO A 147 -12.93 9.68 -4.79
N GLU A 148 -13.85 8.83 -4.35
CA GLU A 148 -14.58 9.03 -3.11
C GLU A 148 -13.71 8.92 -1.86
N TYR A 149 -12.49 8.39 -2.00
CA TYR A 149 -11.53 8.31 -0.89
C TYR A 149 -10.47 9.40 -0.94
N VAL A 150 -10.43 10.21 -2.00
CA VAL A 150 -9.45 11.28 -2.14
C VAL A 150 -10.04 12.66 -2.08
N ARG A 151 -11.35 12.76 -1.94
CA ARG A 151 -11.94 14.06 -1.70
C ARG A 151 -12.43 14.13 -0.27
N TYR A 152 -12.51 15.22 0.13
CA TYR A 152 -12.75 15.50 1.46
C TYR A 152 -13.63 16.47 1.79
#